data_8ccf36d5484e776277d59b745277a3a7
#
_entry.id   8ccf36d5484e776277d59b745277a3a7
#
_cell.length_a   1.000
_cell.length_b   1.000
_cell.length_c   1.000
_cell.angle_alpha   90.00
_cell.angle_beta   90.00
_cell.angle_gamma   90.00
#
_symmetry.space_group_name_H-M   'P 1'
#
loop_
_entity.id
_entity.type
_entity.pdbx_description
1 polymer ?
#
loop_
_entity_poly.entity_id
_entity_poly.type
_entity_poly.pdbx_seq_one_letter_code
_entity_poly.pdbx_strand_id
1 'polypeptide(L)'
;WGTAELESRVIGGFNVSNLLGSLGVLLAAGMSLDASVAALAEVQPVAGRLDMLRLPGRPLVVVDYAHTPDALEKVLETLAEVVGHEPGARLICVFGCGGDRDPGKRPLMGEVATRLAHHVVVTSDNPRSEDPRAIIDAIVAGASANHEVEPDRAAAIARALELAAPVDIVLVAGKGHETTQEIAGRRFPFDDLAVARGLIESGAARHAGGARV
;
A
#
# COMPACT_ATOMS: atom_id res chain seq x y z
N TRP A 1 28.70 -5.88 22.58
CA TRP A 1 28.63 -4.65 21.77
C TRP A 1 27.97 -3.50 22.53
N GLY A 2 27.03 -3.74 23.45
CA GLY A 2 26.34 -2.71 24.22
C GLY A 2 24.89 -2.53 23.78
N THR A 3 24.30 -1.34 24.05
CA THR A 3 22.94 -0.97 23.76
C THR A 3 22.94 0.32 22.95
N ALA A 4 22.13 0.41 21.90
CA ALA A 4 21.92 1.62 21.12
C ALA A 4 20.45 1.70 20.67
N GLU A 5 19.99 2.90 20.40
CA GLU A 5 18.67 3.18 19.82
C GLU A 5 18.81 3.47 18.33
N LEU A 6 17.95 2.84 17.51
CA LEU A 6 17.92 3.04 16.08
C LEU A 6 16.58 3.67 15.67
N GLU A 7 16.62 4.92 15.23
CA GLU A 7 15.50 5.55 14.56
C GLU A 7 15.56 5.24 13.05
N SER A 8 14.50 4.64 12.50
CA SER A 8 14.47 4.18 11.12
C SER A 8 13.31 4.78 10.33
N ARG A 9 13.54 4.98 9.03
CA ARG A 9 12.52 5.45 8.07
C ARG A 9 11.67 4.33 7.49
N VAL A 10 12.06 3.07 7.70
CA VAL A 10 11.28 1.91 7.25
C VAL A 10 10.32 1.46 8.33
N ILE A 11 9.09 1.10 7.95
CA ILE A 11 8.03 0.67 8.87
C ILE A 11 7.79 -0.84 8.77
N GLY A 12 7.19 -1.40 9.84
CA GLY A 12 6.75 -2.80 9.91
C GLY A 12 7.72 -3.73 10.60
N GLY A 13 7.19 -4.69 11.36
CA GLY A 13 7.95 -5.65 12.17
C GLY A 13 8.96 -6.47 11.36
N PHE A 14 8.64 -6.80 10.10
CA PHE A 14 9.58 -7.49 9.21
C PHE A 14 10.81 -6.63 8.86
N ASN A 15 10.67 -5.30 8.77
CA ASN A 15 11.80 -4.41 8.57
C ASN A 15 12.66 -4.26 9.82
N VAL A 16 12.08 -4.36 11.01
CA VAL A 16 12.86 -4.48 12.26
C VAL A 16 13.76 -5.71 12.21
N SER A 17 13.22 -6.86 11.79
CA SER A 17 14.00 -8.09 11.60
C SER A 17 15.11 -7.94 10.56
N ASN A 18 14.81 -7.27 9.43
CA ASN A 18 15.81 -7.00 8.39
C ASN A 18 16.93 -6.08 8.89
N LEU A 19 16.59 -5.01 9.61
CA LEU A 19 17.57 -4.10 10.22
C LEU A 19 18.43 -4.80 11.27
N LEU A 20 17.85 -5.65 12.13
CA LEU A 20 18.60 -6.46 13.08
C LEU A 20 19.54 -7.46 12.40
N GLY A 21 19.10 -8.10 11.33
CA GLY A 21 19.95 -8.97 10.52
C GLY A 21 21.12 -8.21 9.90
N SER A 22 20.83 -7.04 9.30
CA SER A 22 21.87 -6.17 8.74
C SER A 22 22.85 -5.66 9.79
N LEU A 23 22.34 -5.27 10.98
CA LEU A 23 23.18 -4.89 12.11
C LEU A 23 24.13 -6.02 12.51
N GLY A 24 23.61 -7.25 12.61
CA GLY A 24 24.44 -8.43 12.92
C GLY A 24 25.57 -8.65 11.92
N VAL A 25 25.29 -8.47 10.62
CA VAL A 25 26.31 -8.57 9.56
C VAL A 25 27.37 -7.47 9.67
N LEU A 26 26.97 -6.21 9.92
CA LEU A 26 27.90 -5.08 10.07
C LEU A 26 28.82 -5.28 11.29
N LEU A 27 28.26 -5.70 12.42
CA LEU A 27 29.03 -6.01 13.64
C LEU A 27 30.00 -7.18 13.41
N ALA A 28 29.57 -8.24 12.71
CA ALA A 28 30.42 -9.37 12.36
C ALA A 28 31.55 -8.99 11.40
N ALA A 29 31.32 -7.98 10.54
CA ALA A 29 32.33 -7.40 9.65
C ALA A 29 33.31 -6.45 10.38
N GLY A 30 33.14 -6.25 11.70
CA GLY A 30 34.06 -5.45 12.53
C GLY A 30 33.70 -3.97 12.66
N MET A 31 32.54 -3.54 12.21
CA MET A 31 32.05 -2.17 12.46
C MET A 31 31.67 -2.00 13.94
N SER A 32 31.87 -0.78 14.48
CA SER A 32 31.35 -0.46 15.82
C SER A 32 29.83 -0.38 15.83
N LEU A 33 29.23 -0.53 17.01
CA LEU A 33 27.77 -0.42 17.18
C LEU A 33 27.26 0.94 16.72
N ASP A 34 27.92 2.02 17.15
CA ASP A 34 27.51 3.39 16.79
C ASP A 34 27.58 3.64 15.28
N ALA A 35 28.65 3.20 14.61
CA ALA A 35 28.79 3.34 13.17
C ALA A 35 27.74 2.51 12.41
N SER A 36 27.44 1.31 12.89
CA SER A 36 26.41 0.44 12.29
C SER A 36 25.02 1.03 12.44
N VAL A 37 24.67 1.55 13.60
CA VAL A 37 23.39 2.21 13.88
C VAL A 37 23.23 3.48 13.02
N ALA A 38 24.26 4.31 12.95
CA ALA A 38 24.26 5.51 12.10
C ALA A 38 24.04 5.16 10.62
N ALA A 39 24.69 4.11 10.11
CA ALA A 39 24.52 3.66 8.73
C ALA A 39 23.10 3.12 8.47
N LEU A 40 22.53 2.38 9.42
CA LEU A 40 21.18 1.83 9.29
C LEU A 40 20.07 2.90 9.40
N ALA A 41 20.29 3.98 10.13
CA ALA A 41 19.38 5.12 10.22
C ALA A 41 19.21 5.85 8.86
N GLU A 42 20.23 5.77 7.99
CA GLU A 42 20.19 6.36 6.65
C GLU A 42 19.52 5.46 5.59
N VAL A 43 19.13 4.24 5.95
CA VAL A 43 18.46 3.31 5.02
C VAL A 43 17.14 3.91 4.57
N GLN A 44 16.98 4.02 3.25
CA GLN A 44 15.74 4.50 2.63
C GLN A 44 14.83 3.30 2.29
N PRO A 45 13.50 3.47 2.35
CA PRO A 45 12.59 2.48 1.80
C PRO A 45 12.91 2.19 0.32
N VAL A 46 12.75 0.96 -0.09
CA VAL A 46 12.85 0.58 -1.51
C VAL A 46 11.62 1.10 -2.23
N ALA A 47 11.80 1.79 -3.35
CA ALA A 47 10.69 2.33 -4.14
C ALA A 47 9.62 1.25 -4.41
N GLY A 48 8.35 1.58 -4.15
CA GLY A 48 7.22 0.67 -4.28
C GLY A 48 7.16 -0.46 -3.23
N ARG A 49 7.91 -0.35 -2.14
CA ARG A 49 7.85 -1.24 -0.97
C ARG A 49 7.56 -0.42 0.27
N LEU A 50 6.28 -0.40 0.71
CA LEU A 50 5.79 0.50 1.76
C LEU A 50 6.25 1.95 1.51
N ASP A 51 6.17 2.40 0.25
CA ASP A 51 6.56 3.75 -0.14
C ASP A 51 5.50 4.75 0.35
N MET A 52 5.90 5.74 1.12
CA MET A 52 5.01 6.57 1.91
C MET A 52 4.90 7.99 1.36
N LEU A 53 3.68 8.47 1.17
CA LEU A 53 3.37 9.87 0.92
C LEU A 53 2.63 10.45 2.13
N ARG A 54 3.32 11.30 2.89
CA ARG A 54 2.72 12.01 4.03
C ARG A 54 2.69 13.51 3.72
N LEU A 55 1.50 14.07 3.70
CA LEU A 55 1.29 15.52 3.52
C LEU A 55 0.47 16.06 4.71
N PRO A 56 0.74 17.30 5.17
CA PRO A 56 0.03 17.90 6.32
C PRO A 56 -1.48 17.92 6.13
N GLY A 57 -2.24 17.44 7.13
CA GLY A 57 -3.71 17.44 7.11
C GLY A 57 -4.34 16.46 6.11
N ARG A 58 -3.57 15.48 5.61
CA ARG A 58 -4.02 14.46 4.66
C ARG A 58 -3.76 13.05 5.21
N PRO A 59 -4.51 12.03 4.74
CA PRO A 59 -4.23 10.65 5.11
C PRO A 59 -2.81 10.24 4.69
N LEU A 60 -2.25 9.27 5.40
CA LEU A 60 -1.02 8.61 4.96
C LEU A 60 -1.34 7.72 3.77
N VAL A 61 -0.72 7.97 2.62
CA VAL A 61 -0.79 7.05 1.47
C VAL A 61 0.43 6.15 1.50
N VAL A 62 0.20 4.85 1.33
CA VAL A 62 1.25 3.84 1.25
C VAL A 62 1.10 3.10 -0.07
N VAL A 63 2.17 3.04 -0.86
CA VAL A 63 2.22 2.29 -2.12
C VAL A 63 3.09 1.05 -1.93
N ASP A 64 2.56 -0.13 -2.30
CA ASP A 64 3.28 -1.40 -2.15
C ASP A 64 3.10 -2.33 -3.35
N TYR A 65 4.10 -3.17 -3.59
CA TYR A 65 4.11 -4.16 -4.67
C TYR A 65 3.35 -5.47 -4.32
N ALA A 66 2.63 -5.52 -3.22
CA ALA A 66 1.88 -6.70 -2.78
C ALA A 66 0.84 -7.11 -3.84
N HIS A 67 1.11 -8.19 -4.57
CA HIS A 67 0.29 -8.69 -5.67
C HIS A 67 0.00 -10.20 -5.53
N THR A 68 0.23 -10.77 -4.36
CA THR A 68 -0.14 -12.13 -3.96
C THR A 68 -0.95 -12.09 -2.65
N PRO A 69 -1.77 -13.11 -2.32
CA PRO A 69 -2.53 -13.15 -1.08
C PRO A 69 -1.64 -12.95 0.16
N ASP A 70 -0.55 -13.71 0.28
CA ASP A 70 0.37 -13.64 1.43
C ASP A 70 1.06 -12.28 1.56
N ALA A 71 1.45 -11.66 0.43
CA ALA A 71 2.08 -10.34 0.46
C ALA A 71 1.06 -9.26 0.85
N LEU A 72 -0.17 -9.35 0.33
CA LEU A 72 -1.25 -8.42 0.68
C LEU A 72 -1.64 -8.56 2.15
N GLU A 73 -1.72 -9.79 2.67
CA GLU A 73 -1.98 -10.05 4.08
C GLU A 73 -0.92 -9.39 4.97
N LYS A 74 0.35 -9.64 4.71
CA LYS A 74 1.45 -9.08 5.52
C LYS A 74 1.49 -7.56 5.52
N VAL A 75 1.26 -6.91 4.37
CA VAL A 75 1.25 -5.44 4.32
C VAL A 75 0.04 -4.87 5.04
N LEU A 76 -1.13 -5.50 4.91
CA LEU A 76 -2.34 -5.08 5.62
C LEU A 76 -2.21 -5.26 7.13
N GLU A 77 -1.68 -6.40 7.60
CA GLU A 77 -1.41 -6.63 9.03
C GLU A 77 -0.44 -5.57 9.59
N THR A 78 0.66 -5.30 8.88
CA THR A 78 1.62 -4.27 9.25
C THR A 78 0.97 -2.88 9.40
N LEU A 79 0.11 -2.50 8.45
CA LEU A 79 -0.55 -1.21 8.48
C LEU A 79 -1.70 -1.18 9.50
N ALA A 80 -2.37 -2.30 9.78
CA ALA A 80 -3.36 -2.42 10.82
C ALA A 80 -2.77 -2.19 12.22
N GLU A 81 -1.54 -2.67 12.48
CA GLU A 81 -0.82 -2.36 13.71
C GLU A 81 -0.60 -0.85 13.87
N VAL A 82 -0.19 -0.16 12.79
CA VAL A 82 0.01 1.30 12.81
C VAL A 82 -1.30 2.04 13.07
N VAL A 83 -2.39 1.64 12.38
CA VAL A 83 -3.74 2.20 12.58
C VAL A 83 -4.24 1.97 14.00
N GLY A 84 -3.94 0.80 14.60
CA GLY A 84 -4.36 0.45 15.96
C GLY A 84 -3.80 1.37 17.05
N HIS A 85 -2.74 2.11 16.78
CA HIS A 85 -2.17 3.11 17.71
C HIS A 85 -2.85 4.48 17.63
N GLU A 86 -3.68 4.74 16.62
CA GLU A 86 -4.35 6.02 16.41
C GLU A 86 -5.88 5.86 16.57
N PRO A 87 -6.50 6.41 17.64
CA PRO A 87 -7.91 6.22 17.88
C PRO A 87 -8.79 6.73 16.75
N GLY A 88 -9.66 5.87 16.23
CA GLY A 88 -10.61 6.20 15.16
C GLY A 88 -10.03 6.19 13.75
N ALA A 89 -8.73 5.90 13.58
CA ALA A 89 -8.12 5.74 12.26
C ALA A 89 -8.60 4.45 11.58
N ARG A 90 -8.68 4.50 10.25
CA ARG A 90 -9.11 3.38 9.40
C ARG A 90 -8.02 3.04 8.39
N LEU A 91 -7.99 1.77 7.98
CA LEU A 91 -7.19 1.28 6.86
C LEU A 91 -8.10 1.09 5.65
N ILE A 92 -7.82 1.82 4.57
CA ILE A 92 -8.52 1.71 3.29
C ILE A 92 -7.55 1.09 2.30
N CYS A 93 -7.99 0.05 1.57
CA CYS A 93 -7.15 -0.67 0.61
C CYS A 93 -7.66 -0.49 -0.81
N VAL A 94 -6.79 -0.05 -1.72
CA VAL A 94 -7.02 0.00 -3.17
C VAL A 94 -6.15 -1.05 -3.81
N PHE A 95 -6.74 -2.02 -4.52
CA PHE A 95 -5.96 -3.04 -5.22
C PHE A 95 -6.70 -3.66 -6.41
N GLY A 96 -5.94 -4.29 -7.28
CA GLY A 96 -6.42 -5.12 -8.37
C GLY A 96 -5.50 -6.31 -8.61
N CYS A 97 -5.86 -7.14 -9.59
CA CYS A 97 -5.03 -8.25 -10.02
C CYS A 97 -4.62 -8.10 -11.49
N GLY A 98 -3.43 -8.58 -11.82
CA GLY A 98 -2.97 -8.64 -13.20
C GLY A 98 -3.68 -9.73 -13.99
N GLY A 99 -3.96 -9.44 -15.28
CA GLY A 99 -4.35 -10.44 -16.27
C GLY A 99 -3.16 -11.24 -16.76
N ASP A 100 -3.43 -12.35 -17.47
CA ASP A 100 -2.44 -13.32 -17.95
C ASP A 100 -1.54 -13.84 -16.81
N ARG A 101 -2.13 -14.03 -15.65
CA ARG A 101 -1.52 -14.51 -14.41
C ARG A 101 -2.45 -15.51 -13.74
N ASP A 102 -1.98 -16.13 -12.65
CA ASP A 102 -2.78 -17.09 -11.87
C ASP A 102 -4.14 -16.49 -11.45
N PRO A 103 -5.27 -17.00 -11.99
CA PRO A 103 -6.60 -16.52 -11.62
C PRO A 103 -7.04 -17.00 -10.23
N GLY A 104 -6.46 -18.09 -9.73
CA GLY A 104 -6.82 -18.68 -8.43
C GLY A 104 -6.53 -17.77 -7.25
N LYS A 105 -5.58 -16.85 -7.38
CA LYS A 105 -5.26 -15.89 -6.32
C LYS A 105 -6.29 -14.75 -6.18
N ARG A 106 -7.12 -14.48 -7.21
CA ARG A 106 -8.03 -13.33 -7.25
C ARG A 106 -9.05 -13.35 -6.10
N PRO A 107 -9.84 -14.41 -5.91
CA PRO A 107 -10.79 -14.48 -4.79
C PRO A 107 -10.08 -14.48 -3.44
N LEU A 108 -8.89 -15.10 -3.31
CA LEU A 108 -8.11 -15.10 -2.07
C LEU A 108 -7.66 -13.69 -1.69
N MET A 109 -7.24 -12.88 -2.68
CA MET A 109 -6.87 -11.48 -2.45
C MET A 109 -8.09 -10.63 -2.05
N GLY A 110 -9.28 -10.90 -2.63
CA GLY A 110 -10.54 -10.27 -2.24
C GLY A 110 -10.90 -10.57 -0.78
N GLU A 111 -10.80 -11.83 -0.37
CA GLU A 111 -11.03 -12.28 1.00
C GLU A 111 -10.07 -11.60 1.99
N VAL A 112 -8.77 -11.68 1.71
CA VAL A 112 -7.72 -11.08 2.57
C VAL A 112 -7.92 -9.59 2.73
N ALA A 113 -8.13 -8.86 1.61
CA ALA A 113 -8.31 -7.41 1.65
C ALA A 113 -9.52 -7.02 2.50
N THR A 114 -10.67 -7.66 2.28
CA THR A 114 -11.91 -7.32 3.00
C THR A 114 -11.92 -7.82 4.45
N ARG A 115 -11.09 -8.79 4.80
CA ARG A 115 -10.92 -9.26 6.18
C ARG A 115 -10.08 -8.29 7.02
N LEU A 116 -9.05 -7.67 6.43
CA LEU A 116 -8.04 -6.89 7.17
C LEU A 116 -8.19 -5.37 7.02
N ALA A 117 -8.78 -4.88 5.93
CA ALA A 117 -9.04 -3.48 5.74
C ALA A 117 -10.44 -3.09 6.22
N HIS A 118 -10.61 -1.84 6.67
CA HIS A 118 -11.90 -1.29 7.05
C HIS A 118 -12.79 -1.04 5.82
N HIS A 119 -12.18 -0.70 4.69
CA HIS A 119 -12.85 -0.51 3.41
C HIS A 119 -11.90 -0.86 2.26
N VAL A 120 -12.46 -1.41 1.17
CA VAL A 120 -11.69 -1.85 0.01
C VAL A 120 -12.27 -1.24 -1.26
N VAL A 121 -11.41 -0.69 -2.12
CA VAL A 121 -11.75 -0.29 -3.49
C VAL A 121 -11.07 -1.25 -4.44
N VAL A 122 -11.86 -2.14 -5.06
CA VAL A 122 -11.37 -3.09 -6.06
C VAL A 122 -11.28 -2.41 -7.42
N THR A 123 -10.12 -2.49 -8.06
CA THR A 123 -9.82 -1.77 -9.31
C THR A 123 -9.02 -2.63 -10.29
N SER A 124 -8.69 -2.06 -11.46
CA SER A 124 -7.77 -2.68 -12.41
C SER A 124 -6.31 -2.48 -11.96
N ASP A 125 -5.50 -3.51 -12.23
CA ASP A 125 -4.03 -3.45 -12.18
C ASP A 125 -3.49 -3.36 -13.62
N ASN A 126 -2.88 -4.42 -14.15
CA ASN A 126 -2.50 -4.61 -15.54
C ASN A 126 -3.39 -5.71 -16.16
N PRO A 127 -4.56 -5.41 -16.73
CA PRO A 127 -5.43 -6.44 -17.29
C PRO A 127 -4.82 -7.18 -18.49
N ARG A 128 -3.82 -6.61 -19.16
CA ARG A 128 -3.12 -7.17 -20.33
C ARG A 128 -4.10 -7.57 -21.44
N SER A 129 -4.23 -8.88 -21.75
CA SER A 129 -5.16 -9.38 -22.76
C SER A 129 -6.55 -9.73 -22.23
N GLU A 130 -6.72 -9.81 -20.90
CA GLU A 130 -7.98 -10.19 -20.28
C GLU A 130 -8.94 -8.98 -20.17
N ASP A 131 -10.24 -9.27 -20.09
CA ASP A 131 -11.26 -8.28 -19.76
C ASP A 131 -11.07 -7.80 -18.31
N PRO A 132 -10.86 -6.49 -18.07
CA PRO A 132 -10.72 -5.94 -16.73
C PRO A 132 -11.89 -6.28 -15.80
N ARG A 133 -13.10 -6.32 -16.34
CA ARG A 133 -14.31 -6.67 -15.57
C ARG A 133 -14.27 -8.09 -15.09
N ALA A 134 -13.89 -9.04 -15.93
CA ALA A 134 -13.79 -10.46 -15.53
C ALA A 134 -12.76 -10.66 -14.41
N ILE A 135 -11.66 -9.89 -14.41
CA ILE A 135 -10.67 -9.92 -13.33
C ILE A 135 -11.27 -9.38 -12.02
N ILE A 136 -11.96 -8.24 -12.09
CA ILE A 136 -12.61 -7.61 -10.92
C ILE A 136 -13.68 -8.54 -10.35
N ASP A 137 -14.53 -9.12 -11.19
CA ASP A 137 -15.59 -10.05 -10.75
C ASP A 137 -15.00 -11.28 -10.04
N ALA A 138 -13.84 -11.78 -10.51
CA ALA A 138 -13.14 -12.88 -9.84
C ALA A 138 -12.55 -12.48 -8.47
N ILE A 139 -12.14 -11.22 -8.28
CA ILE A 139 -11.72 -10.69 -6.97
C ILE A 139 -12.93 -10.58 -6.04
N VAL A 140 -14.02 -9.98 -6.53
CA VAL A 140 -15.25 -9.74 -5.77
C VAL A 140 -15.90 -11.03 -5.31
N ALA A 141 -15.76 -12.14 -6.05
CA ALA A 141 -16.26 -13.45 -5.67
C ALA A 141 -15.72 -13.95 -4.30
N GLY A 142 -14.56 -13.45 -3.85
CA GLY A 142 -14.01 -13.76 -2.52
C GLY A 142 -14.20 -12.65 -1.50
N ALA A 143 -14.67 -11.48 -1.90
CA ALA A 143 -14.75 -10.30 -1.05
C ALA A 143 -15.99 -10.30 -0.14
N SER A 144 -15.86 -9.75 1.07
CA SER A 144 -16.96 -9.43 1.98
C SER A 144 -17.63 -8.08 1.63
N ALA A 145 -18.68 -7.70 2.38
CA ALA A 145 -19.53 -6.55 2.06
C ALA A 145 -18.88 -5.15 2.18
N ASN A 146 -17.69 -5.04 2.77
CA ASN A 146 -16.99 -3.77 2.98
C ASN A 146 -16.12 -3.34 1.77
N HIS A 147 -16.61 -3.58 0.55
CA HIS A 147 -15.93 -3.17 -0.67
C HIS A 147 -16.82 -2.40 -1.63
N GLU A 148 -16.19 -1.64 -2.51
CA GLU A 148 -16.78 -1.06 -3.71
C GLU A 148 -15.87 -1.34 -4.93
N VAL A 149 -16.40 -1.17 -6.13
CA VAL A 149 -15.69 -1.42 -7.39
C VAL A 149 -15.57 -0.13 -8.18
N GLU A 150 -14.33 0.24 -8.50
CA GLU A 150 -14.03 1.32 -9.44
C GLU A 150 -12.96 0.83 -10.44
N PRO A 151 -13.34 0.52 -11.68
CA PRO A 151 -12.42 -0.05 -12.66
C PRO A 151 -11.27 0.86 -13.09
N ASP A 152 -11.50 2.19 -13.12
CA ASP A 152 -10.43 3.16 -13.38
C ASP A 152 -9.55 3.32 -12.13
N ARG A 153 -8.26 2.97 -12.24
CA ARG A 153 -7.37 2.97 -11.10
C ARG A 153 -7.11 4.37 -10.53
N ALA A 154 -7.07 5.40 -11.38
CA ALA A 154 -6.91 6.77 -10.88
C ALA A 154 -8.16 7.23 -10.13
N ALA A 155 -9.35 6.90 -10.64
CA ALA A 155 -10.61 7.16 -9.97
C ALA A 155 -10.74 6.37 -8.65
N ALA A 156 -10.25 5.12 -8.61
CA ALA A 156 -10.22 4.30 -7.41
C ALA A 156 -9.32 4.91 -6.31
N ILE A 157 -8.15 5.42 -6.68
CA ILE A 157 -7.26 6.13 -5.75
C ILE A 157 -7.93 7.42 -5.27
N ALA A 158 -8.55 8.20 -6.17
CA ALA A 158 -9.29 9.40 -5.81
C ALA A 158 -10.42 9.09 -4.82
N ARG A 159 -11.18 8.02 -5.10
CA ARG A 159 -12.29 7.57 -4.25
C ARG A 159 -11.82 7.18 -2.84
N ALA A 160 -10.72 6.44 -2.73
CA ALA A 160 -10.13 6.07 -1.46
C ALA A 160 -9.68 7.30 -0.65
N LEU A 161 -9.08 8.29 -1.33
CA LEU A 161 -8.67 9.56 -0.70
C LEU A 161 -9.86 10.42 -0.26
N GLU A 162 -11.00 10.38 -0.97
CA GLU A 162 -12.24 11.04 -0.56
C GLU A 162 -12.86 10.41 0.70
N LEU A 163 -12.78 9.09 0.84
CA LEU A 163 -13.29 8.34 1.98
C LEU A 163 -12.43 8.52 3.24
N ALA A 164 -11.13 8.81 3.05
CA ALA A 164 -10.15 8.83 4.11
C ALA A 164 -10.18 10.14 4.91
N ALA A 165 -10.18 10.04 6.24
CA ALA A 165 -9.88 11.13 7.16
C ALA A 165 -8.36 11.37 7.25
N PRO A 166 -7.90 12.54 7.75
CA PRO A 166 -6.45 12.83 7.87
C PRO A 166 -5.64 11.84 8.71
N VAL A 167 -6.30 11.14 9.63
CA VAL A 167 -5.67 10.10 10.49
C VAL A 167 -5.67 8.72 9.85
N ASP A 168 -6.41 8.52 8.75
CA ASP A 168 -6.53 7.23 8.07
C ASP A 168 -5.26 6.90 7.27
N ILE A 169 -5.12 5.62 6.94
CA ILE A 169 -4.11 5.10 6.01
C ILE A 169 -4.80 4.59 4.75
N VAL A 170 -4.32 5.00 3.59
CA VAL A 170 -4.72 4.49 2.28
C VAL A 170 -3.59 3.64 1.72
N LEU A 171 -3.78 2.33 1.65
CA LEU A 171 -2.86 1.41 0.95
C LEU A 171 -3.26 1.32 -0.52
N VAL A 172 -2.33 1.56 -1.43
CA VAL A 172 -2.46 1.29 -2.87
C VAL A 172 -1.52 0.13 -3.20
N ALA A 173 -2.09 -1.07 -3.44
CA ALA A 173 -1.33 -2.29 -3.61
C ALA A 173 -1.36 -2.83 -5.05
N GLY A 174 -0.32 -3.59 -5.40
CA GLY A 174 -0.18 -4.35 -6.64
C GLY A 174 0.96 -3.90 -7.53
N LYS A 175 1.02 -2.62 -7.89
CA LYS A 175 1.98 -2.09 -8.87
C LYS A 175 3.32 -1.66 -8.25
N GLY A 176 3.31 -1.20 -6.99
CA GLY A 176 4.53 -0.71 -6.33
C GLY A 176 5.26 0.35 -7.17
N HIS A 177 6.46 0.03 -7.64
CA HIS A 177 7.30 0.94 -8.44
C HIS A 177 7.00 0.91 -9.95
N GLU A 178 5.99 0.19 -10.40
CA GLU A 178 5.62 0.18 -11.82
C GLU A 178 5.11 1.56 -12.26
N THR A 179 5.66 2.06 -13.37
CA THR A 179 5.32 3.39 -13.94
C THR A 179 4.43 3.29 -15.17
N THR A 180 3.86 2.11 -15.45
CA THR A 180 2.96 1.89 -16.58
C THR A 180 1.81 0.97 -16.22
N GLN A 181 0.66 1.14 -16.91
CA GLN A 181 -0.47 0.22 -16.89
C GLN A 181 -0.63 -0.40 -18.28
N GLU A 182 -0.75 -1.73 -18.36
CA GLU A 182 -0.91 -2.48 -19.60
C GLU A 182 -2.36 -2.91 -19.79
N ILE A 183 -3.03 -2.39 -20.85
CA ILE A 183 -4.42 -2.67 -21.20
C ILE A 183 -4.49 -3.03 -22.69
N ALA A 184 -5.06 -4.17 -23.01
CA ALA A 184 -5.21 -4.66 -24.39
C ALA A 184 -3.90 -4.60 -25.20
N GLY A 185 -2.79 -5.02 -24.60
CA GLY A 185 -1.46 -5.02 -25.21
C GLY A 185 -0.81 -3.65 -25.40
N ARG A 186 -1.42 -2.58 -24.89
CA ARG A 186 -0.85 -1.23 -24.91
C ARG A 186 -0.43 -0.80 -23.52
N ARG A 187 0.70 -0.10 -23.42
CA ARG A 187 1.21 0.46 -22.17
C ARG A 187 0.92 1.96 -22.10
N PHE A 188 0.32 2.37 -21.01
CA PHE A 188 0.03 3.76 -20.69
C PHE A 188 0.86 4.18 -19.49
N PRO A 189 1.40 5.42 -19.45
CA PRO A 189 2.06 5.93 -18.24
C PRO A 189 1.08 5.91 -17.06
N PHE A 190 1.50 5.30 -15.96
CA PHE A 190 0.71 5.24 -14.73
C PHE A 190 1.62 4.90 -13.55
N ASP A 191 1.66 5.79 -12.57
CA ASP A 191 2.44 5.67 -11.33
C ASP A 191 1.52 5.97 -10.15
N ASP A 192 1.31 4.99 -9.28
CA ASP A 192 0.37 5.08 -8.15
C ASP A 192 0.70 6.27 -7.23
N LEU A 193 1.99 6.44 -6.90
CA LEU A 193 2.43 7.50 -5.98
C LEU A 193 2.28 8.88 -6.60
N ALA A 194 2.62 9.03 -7.89
CA ALA A 194 2.47 10.27 -8.62
C ALA A 194 0.99 10.66 -8.77
N VAL A 195 0.11 9.70 -9.06
CA VAL A 195 -1.34 9.90 -9.13
C VAL A 195 -1.88 10.36 -7.76
N ALA A 196 -1.56 9.65 -6.68
CA ALA A 196 -2.01 10.00 -5.33
C ALA A 196 -1.54 11.41 -4.92
N ARG A 197 -0.28 11.75 -5.20
CA ARG A 197 0.29 13.08 -4.95
C ARG A 197 -0.47 14.16 -5.71
N GLY A 198 -0.66 13.99 -7.02
CA GLY A 198 -1.37 14.95 -7.86
C GLY A 198 -2.81 15.19 -7.42
N LEU A 199 -3.53 14.13 -7.00
CA LEU A 199 -4.89 14.22 -6.47
C LEU A 199 -4.94 15.02 -5.16
N ILE A 200 -4.00 14.79 -4.25
CA ILE A 200 -3.94 15.52 -2.97
C ILE A 200 -3.58 16.99 -3.19
N GLU A 201 -2.59 17.28 -4.02
CA GLU A 201 -2.09 18.64 -4.29
C GLU A 201 -3.11 19.49 -5.07
N SER A 202 -3.84 18.90 -6.02
CA SER A 202 -4.89 19.58 -6.77
C SER A 202 -6.14 19.89 -5.93
N GLY A 203 -6.25 19.33 -4.72
CA GLY A 203 -7.43 19.45 -3.88
C GLY A 203 -8.66 18.71 -4.42
N ALA A 204 -8.49 17.85 -5.42
CA ALA A 204 -9.55 17.02 -5.98
C ALA A 204 -10.12 16.02 -4.96
N ALA A 205 -9.31 15.62 -3.98
CA ALA A 205 -9.74 14.87 -2.80
C ALA A 205 -10.28 15.83 -1.72
N ARG A 206 -11.41 16.49 -1.96
CA ARG A 206 -12.08 17.30 -0.95
C ARG A 206 -12.91 16.42 -0.05
N HIS A 207 -12.69 16.52 1.27
CA HIS A 207 -13.50 15.87 2.29
C HIS A 207 -15.00 16.03 2.04
N ALA A 208 -15.72 14.92 1.92
CA ALA A 208 -17.14 14.82 2.16
C ALA A 208 -17.45 14.86 3.68
N GLY A 209 -16.80 15.76 4.40
CA GLY A 209 -16.83 15.84 5.87
C GLY A 209 -16.97 17.27 6.37
N GLY A 210 -18.05 17.96 5.95
CA GLY A 210 -18.28 19.31 6.42
C GLY A 210 -19.74 19.70 6.31
N ALA A 211 -20.61 19.10 7.13
CA ALA A 211 -21.85 19.72 7.64
C ALA A 211 -22.57 18.76 8.59
N ARG A 212 -22.27 18.84 9.86
CA ARG A 212 -23.29 18.62 10.89
C ARG A 212 -23.34 19.89 11.73
N VAL A 213 -24.31 20.70 11.42
CA VAL A 213 -24.87 21.71 12.35
C VAL A 213 -25.63 20.96 13.43
#